data_a337d722a41b3e1aba9fb6aeff1ef6a3
#
_entry.id   a337d722a41b3e1aba9fb6aeff1ef6a3
#
_cell.length_a   1.000
_cell.length_b   1.000
_cell.length_c   1.000
_cell.angle_alpha   90.00
_cell.angle_beta   90.00
_cell.angle_gamma   90.00
#
_symmetry.space_group_name_H-M   'P 1'
#
loop_
_entity.id
_entity.type
_entity.pdbx_description
1 polymer ?
#
loop_
_entity_poly.entity_id
_entity_poly.type
_entity_poly.pdbx_seq_one_letter_code
_entity_poly.pdbx_strand_id
1 'polypeptide(L)'
;MPVSILPDTAFIDPTGGNRAEVEALLHQVVTLLVDEMTGAIARSPLPDPIATDQLAQWAQIPQQPVEIEVLLGQMRSHLHQAMNAAHPGYIGHMDSIPTTMSVIGDLLAAALNNNMLSVEMSPVFSRLEVLVLQQIAARFGLGPAAGGVMVSGGSLANLQALTVARNLAFDAVKTGVVGIERQPVFFVSEAAHTSLQKAAMVMGLGAEAAIAVRTNANSQIDLQDLSDKISQAQQSGQQPFALVATAGTTVTGNIDPIEDMARLAQAHRLWFHVDAAYGGAVIFSPEQRSQLTGIDQADSVTFNPQKWLYITKTCATLLFKDFGVLKRSFRIPAPYMSDDSQWPNLGELTIQGTRHPDILKLWLSLQHLGAAGYADIIRHSYQLTEQFGRAVQARPELQLASQPEMNLVCFRLAPDQIDPSHWDALNAQLQRYLLSPPDRTAVFLSLPTYRRQRWLKAVLLNPYTCCETIEQLFAKIDRFIADNTG
;
A
#
# COMPACT_ATOMS: atom_id res chain seq x y z
N MET A 1 15.43 4.39 42.64
CA MET A 1 14.33 3.80 43.42
C MET A 1 13.17 3.61 42.47
N PRO A 2 12.52 2.49 42.43
CA PRO A 2 11.31 2.38 41.63
C PRO A 2 10.26 3.36 42.20
N VAL A 3 9.62 4.10 41.32
CA VAL A 3 8.50 4.96 41.66
C VAL A 3 7.37 4.02 42.08
N SER A 4 6.89 4.14 43.33
CA SER A 4 6.01 3.19 44.02
C SER A 4 4.62 2.94 43.38
N ILE A 5 4.32 3.57 42.27
CA ILE A 5 3.05 3.40 41.53
C ILE A 5 3.24 2.73 40.15
N LEU A 6 4.47 2.42 39.72
CA LEU A 6 4.67 1.72 38.45
C LEU A 6 4.37 0.22 38.61
N PRO A 7 3.59 -0.37 37.67
CA PRO A 7 3.45 -1.82 37.63
C PRO A 7 4.80 -2.52 37.39
N ASP A 8 5.01 -3.70 37.98
CA ASP A 8 6.26 -4.46 37.84
C ASP A 8 6.59 -4.83 36.38
N THR A 9 5.57 -4.87 35.52
CA THR A 9 5.68 -5.15 34.07
C THR A 9 5.79 -3.90 33.21
N ALA A 10 5.93 -2.68 33.79
CA ALA A 10 6.01 -1.42 33.04
C ALA A 10 7.23 -1.37 32.11
N PHE A 11 8.33 -1.99 32.48
CA PHE A 11 9.56 -2.13 31.68
C PHE A 11 10.11 -3.54 31.85
N ILE A 12 10.82 -4.05 30.82
CA ILE A 12 11.59 -5.28 30.94
C ILE A 12 12.87 -4.97 31.72
N ASP A 13 13.02 -5.56 32.91
CA ASP A 13 14.21 -5.33 33.76
C ASP A 13 15.45 -5.98 33.09
N PRO A 14 16.48 -5.20 32.73
CA PRO A 14 17.68 -5.76 32.11
C PRO A 14 18.49 -6.69 33.02
N THR A 15 18.22 -6.67 34.36
CA THR A 15 18.83 -7.62 35.30
C THR A 15 18.03 -8.91 35.45
N GLY A 16 16.85 -9.00 34.84
CA GLY A 16 15.98 -10.15 34.88
C GLY A 16 15.05 -10.23 36.09
N GLY A 17 14.94 -9.16 36.88
CA GLY A 17 14.17 -9.13 38.13
C GLY A 17 12.68 -9.42 37.96
N ASN A 18 12.09 -9.06 36.81
CA ASN A 18 10.65 -9.29 36.48
C ASN A 18 10.45 -10.23 35.29
N ARG A 19 11.45 -11.05 34.99
CA ARG A 19 11.44 -11.91 33.79
C ARG A 19 10.20 -12.80 33.70
N ALA A 20 9.84 -13.46 34.81
CA ALA A 20 8.75 -14.42 34.83
C ALA A 20 7.39 -13.75 34.56
N GLU A 21 7.17 -12.58 35.11
CA GLU A 21 5.94 -11.79 34.97
C GLU A 21 5.81 -11.28 33.51
N VAL A 22 6.90 -10.78 32.92
CA VAL A 22 6.92 -10.29 31.55
C VAL A 22 6.74 -11.44 30.55
N GLU A 23 7.43 -12.59 30.75
CA GLU A 23 7.24 -13.78 29.93
C GLU A 23 5.79 -14.29 29.98
N ALA A 24 5.17 -14.32 31.18
CA ALA A 24 3.77 -14.72 31.34
C ALA A 24 2.82 -13.78 30.60
N LEU A 25 3.03 -12.47 30.68
CA LEU A 25 2.23 -11.47 29.99
C LEU A 25 2.35 -11.62 28.47
N LEU A 26 3.57 -11.75 27.94
CA LEU A 26 3.81 -11.95 26.51
C LEU A 26 3.15 -13.24 26.00
N HIS A 27 3.22 -14.34 26.74
CA HIS A 27 2.54 -15.57 26.38
C HIS A 27 1.01 -15.40 26.33
N GLN A 28 0.40 -14.67 27.26
CA GLN A 28 -1.02 -14.40 27.25
C GLN A 28 -1.41 -13.59 26.01
N VAL A 29 -0.63 -12.56 25.64
CA VAL A 29 -0.89 -11.73 24.45
C VAL A 29 -0.73 -12.54 23.16
N VAL A 30 0.30 -13.40 23.07
CA VAL A 30 0.51 -14.28 21.91
C VAL A 30 -0.65 -15.27 21.78
N THR A 31 -1.09 -15.87 22.88
CA THR A 31 -2.25 -16.78 22.88
C THR A 31 -3.51 -16.06 22.42
N LEU A 32 -3.79 -14.88 22.97
CA LEU A 32 -4.91 -14.05 22.55
C LEU A 32 -4.88 -13.76 21.04
N LEU A 33 -3.72 -13.37 20.52
CA LEU A 33 -3.55 -13.08 19.09
C LEU A 33 -3.82 -14.31 18.22
N VAL A 34 -3.28 -15.48 18.58
CA VAL A 34 -3.45 -16.72 17.82
C VAL A 34 -4.91 -17.15 17.84
N ASP A 35 -5.57 -17.10 19.00
CA ASP A 35 -7.00 -17.45 19.15
C ASP A 35 -7.88 -16.54 18.27
N GLU A 36 -7.60 -15.24 18.28
CA GLU A 36 -8.33 -14.27 17.47
C GLU A 36 -8.17 -14.52 15.94
N MET A 37 -6.94 -14.84 15.51
CA MET A 37 -6.66 -15.09 14.10
C MET A 37 -7.24 -16.44 13.64
N THR A 38 -7.15 -17.48 14.45
CA THR A 38 -7.70 -18.81 14.10
C THR A 38 -9.23 -18.85 14.20
N GLY A 39 -9.84 -18.00 15.04
CA GLY A 39 -11.28 -17.81 15.14
C GLY A 39 -11.91 -16.84 14.14
N ALA A 40 -11.09 -16.24 13.26
CA ALA A 40 -11.50 -15.15 12.36
C ALA A 40 -12.70 -15.50 11.46
N ILE A 41 -12.79 -16.74 10.96
CA ILE A 41 -13.86 -17.20 10.06
C ILE A 41 -15.26 -17.22 10.69
N ALA A 42 -15.35 -17.18 12.01
CA ALA A 42 -16.64 -17.18 12.73
C ALA A 42 -17.24 -15.76 12.88
N ARG A 43 -16.54 -14.73 12.44
CA ARG A 43 -16.94 -13.33 12.59
C ARG A 43 -17.01 -12.63 11.24
N SER A 44 -17.76 -11.54 11.16
CA SER A 44 -17.84 -10.73 9.94
C SER A 44 -16.43 -10.27 9.47
N PRO A 45 -16.17 -10.26 8.15
CA PRO A 45 -14.96 -9.64 7.60
C PRO A 45 -14.90 -8.12 7.86
N LEU A 46 -16.05 -7.47 8.00
CA LEU A 46 -16.17 -6.07 8.38
C LEU A 46 -17.18 -5.96 9.53
N PRO A 47 -16.75 -5.70 10.77
CA PRO A 47 -17.65 -5.55 11.91
C PRO A 47 -18.45 -4.26 11.82
N ASP A 48 -19.55 -4.22 12.55
CA ASP A 48 -20.35 -3.02 12.70
C ASP A 48 -19.57 -1.91 13.43
N PRO A 49 -19.86 -0.63 13.15
CA PRO A 49 -19.21 0.48 13.81
C PRO A 49 -19.49 0.48 15.33
N ILE A 50 -18.45 0.76 16.11
CA ILE A 50 -18.55 0.93 17.56
C ILE A 50 -19.34 2.20 17.89
N ALA A 51 -20.18 2.14 18.93
CA ALA A 51 -20.86 3.31 19.44
C ALA A 51 -19.85 4.37 19.95
N THR A 52 -20.09 5.63 19.61
CA THR A 52 -19.19 6.75 19.95
C THR A 52 -18.96 6.86 21.45
N ASP A 53 -20.00 6.62 22.27
CA ASP A 53 -19.90 6.69 23.74
C ASP A 53 -18.96 5.62 24.30
N GLN A 54 -18.94 4.43 23.73
CA GLN A 54 -18.01 3.37 24.11
C GLN A 54 -16.57 3.75 23.76
N LEU A 55 -16.34 4.31 22.55
CA LEU A 55 -15.03 4.82 22.16
C LEU A 55 -14.56 5.95 23.09
N ALA A 56 -15.47 6.85 23.48
CA ALA A 56 -15.16 7.94 24.39
C ALA A 56 -14.75 7.44 25.80
N GLN A 57 -15.34 6.34 26.27
CA GLN A 57 -14.91 5.69 27.52
C GLN A 57 -13.50 5.10 27.40
N TRP A 58 -13.20 4.40 26.31
CA TRP A 58 -11.88 3.81 26.08
C TRP A 58 -10.77 4.86 25.89
N ALA A 59 -11.12 6.02 25.37
CA ALA A 59 -10.18 7.12 25.15
C ALA A 59 -9.77 7.87 26.42
N GLN A 60 -10.39 7.59 27.57
CA GLN A 60 -10.05 8.27 28.83
C GLN A 60 -8.67 7.86 29.33
N ILE A 61 -7.85 8.85 29.71
CA ILE A 61 -6.56 8.62 30.34
C ILE A 61 -6.81 8.36 31.84
N PRO A 62 -6.54 7.15 32.36
CA PRO A 62 -6.77 6.85 33.76
C PRO A 62 -5.79 7.58 34.67
N GLN A 63 -6.22 7.98 35.84
CA GLN A 63 -5.36 8.64 36.86
C GLN A 63 -4.47 7.64 37.63
N GLN A 64 -4.82 6.38 37.61
CA GLN A 64 -4.06 5.29 38.25
C GLN A 64 -3.81 4.19 37.24
N PRO A 65 -2.76 3.36 37.41
CA PRO A 65 -2.55 2.19 36.56
C PRO A 65 -3.78 1.30 36.50
N VAL A 66 -4.03 0.72 35.34
CA VAL A 66 -5.13 -0.24 35.13
C VAL A 66 -4.56 -1.66 35.22
N GLU A 67 -5.28 -2.55 35.91
CA GLU A 67 -4.90 -3.95 36.06
C GLU A 67 -4.76 -4.66 34.70
N ILE A 68 -3.78 -5.56 34.59
CA ILE A 68 -3.43 -6.24 33.32
C ILE A 68 -4.61 -7.04 32.77
N GLU A 69 -5.37 -7.72 33.63
CA GLU A 69 -6.56 -8.50 33.25
C GLU A 69 -7.63 -7.64 32.58
N VAL A 70 -7.81 -6.42 33.09
CA VAL A 70 -8.75 -5.44 32.51
C VAL A 70 -8.25 -5.00 31.14
N LEU A 71 -6.95 -4.70 30.99
CA LEU A 71 -6.34 -4.32 29.71
C LEU A 71 -6.44 -5.45 28.68
N LEU A 72 -6.15 -6.70 29.05
CA LEU A 72 -6.30 -7.87 28.17
C LEU A 72 -7.75 -8.07 27.73
N GLY A 73 -8.72 -7.87 28.62
CA GLY A 73 -10.14 -7.89 28.27
C GLY A 73 -10.53 -6.80 27.28
N GLN A 74 -10.03 -5.58 27.46
CA GLN A 74 -10.22 -4.47 26.51
C GLN A 74 -9.58 -4.76 25.17
N MET A 75 -8.34 -5.26 25.13
CA MET A 75 -7.63 -5.65 23.91
C MET A 75 -8.44 -6.69 23.10
N ARG A 76 -9.00 -7.71 23.76
CA ARG A 76 -9.87 -8.69 23.09
C ARG A 76 -11.08 -8.01 22.47
N SER A 77 -11.72 -7.10 23.18
CA SER A 77 -12.86 -6.33 22.67
C SER A 77 -12.48 -5.47 21.44
N HIS A 78 -11.31 -4.81 21.48
CA HIS A 78 -10.80 -4.03 20.35
C HIS A 78 -10.52 -4.92 19.12
N LEU A 79 -9.90 -6.09 19.31
CA LEU A 79 -9.61 -7.04 18.23
C LEU A 79 -10.90 -7.54 17.56
N HIS A 80 -11.94 -7.84 18.34
CA HIS A 80 -13.25 -8.28 17.81
C HIS A 80 -13.93 -7.21 16.94
N GLN A 81 -13.66 -5.93 17.19
CA GLN A 81 -14.28 -4.80 16.50
C GLN A 81 -13.36 -4.19 15.45
N ALA A 82 -12.14 -4.70 15.30
CA ALA A 82 -11.25 -4.33 14.21
C ALA A 82 -11.65 -5.02 12.90
N MET A 83 -11.25 -4.42 11.79
CA MET A 83 -11.35 -5.04 10.47
C MET A 83 -10.72 -6.44 10.48
N ASN A 84 -11.46 -7.44 10.03
CA ASN A 84 -11.05 -8.84 10.07
C ASN A 84 -10.41 -9.27 8.74
N ALA A 85 -9.17 -8.85 8.51
CA ALA A 85 -8.43 -9.21 7.30
C ALA A 85 -8.06 -10.71 7.22
N ALA A 86 -8.16 -11.46 8.32
CA ALA A 86 -7.93 -12.91 8.33
C ALA A 86 -9.13 -13.71 7.78
N HIS A 87 -10.32 -13.11 7.70
CA HIS A 87 -11.49 -13.76 7.12
C HIS A 87 -11.32 -13.97 5.60
N PRO A 88 -11.51 -15.19 5.04
CA PRO A 88 -11.34 -15.47 3.60
C PRO A 88 -12.22 -14.61 2.69
N GLY A 89 -13.36 -14.13 3.17
CA GLY A 89 -14.25 -13.20 2.48
C GLY A 89 -13.85 -11.74 2.59
N TYR A 90 -12.73 -11.39 3.26
CA TYR A 90 -12.21 -10.04 3.24
C TYR A 90 -11.40 -9.81 1.96
N ILE A 91 -12.07 -9.38 0.91
CA ILE A 91 -11.50 -9.15 -0.42
C ILE A 91 -11.82 -7.76 -1.00
N GLY A 92 -12.16 -6.78 -0.14
CA GLY A 92 -12.58 -5.44 -0.60
C GLY A 92 -11.46 -4.44 -0.81
N HIS A 93 -10.32 -4.57 -0.11
CA HIS A 93 -9.21 -3.62 -0.13
C HIS A 93 -7.88 -4.27 -0.50
N MET A 94 -6.90 -3.44 -0.88
CA MET A 94 -5.50 -3.84 -1.13
C MET A 94 -4.74 -4.09 0.18
N ASP A 95 -5.43 -4.63 1.17
CA ASP A 95 -4.95 -4.97 2.51
C ASP A 95 -5.30 -6.42 2.80
N SER A 96 -4.42 -7.16 3.46
CA SER A 96 -4.64 -8.56 3.80
C SER A 96 -3.99 -8.89 5.14
N ILE A 97 -4.15 -10.14 5.57
CA ILE A 97 -3.43 -10.68 6.72
C ILE A 97 -1.92 -10.61 6.47
N PRO A 98 -1.11 -10.14 7.42
CA PRO A 98 0.35 -10.12 7.25
C PRO A 98 0.96 -11.51 7.41
N THR A 99 2.18 -11.69 6.88
CA THR A 99 2.96 -12.90 7.15
C THR A 99 3.33 -12.98 8.64
N THR A 100 3.37 -14.20 9.21
CA THR A 100 3.76 -14.40 10.61
C THR A 100 5.15 -13.83 10.90
N MET A 101 6.11 -14.01 9.97
CA MET A 101 7.46 -13.46 10.13
C MET A 101 7.50 -11.94 10.08
N SER A 102 6.56 -11.29 9.39
CA SER A 102 6.43 -9.84 9.45
C SER A 102 5.95 -9.36 10.83
N VAL A 103 4.99 -10.05 11.43
CA VAL A 103 4.51 -9.76 12.80
C VAL A 103 5.63 -9.92 13.82
N ILE A 104 6.38 -11.03 13.74
CA ILE A 104 7.55 -11.28 14.62
C ILE A 104 8.61 -10.21 14.42
N GLY A 105 8.90 -9.83 13.18
CA GLY A 105 9.87 -8.78 12.85
C GLY A 105 9.47 -7.42 13.42
N ASP A 106 8.19 -7.10 13.39
CA ASP A 106 7.65 -5.85 13.95
C ASP A 106 7.76 -5.81 15.48
N LEU A 107 7.44 -6.93 16.14
CA LEU A 107 7.61 -7.09 17.58
C LEU A 107 9.07 -6.89 18.01
N LEU A 108 10.00 -7.54 17.31
CA LEU A 108 11.43 -7.42 17.61
C LEU A 108 11.93 -5.98 17.34
N ALA A 109 11.52 -5.37 16.25
CA ALA A 109 11.90 -4.01 15.91
C ALA A 109 11.40 -3.01 16.94
N ALA A 110 10.15 -3.18 17.43
CA ALA A 110 9.58 -2.35 18.50
C ALA A 110 10.32 -2.53 19.83
N ALA A 111 10.64 -3.78 20.21
CA ALA A 111 11.35 -4.08 21.45
C ALA A 111 12.78 -3.51 21.46
N LEU A 112 13.50 -3.57 20.33
CA LEU A 112 14.86 -3.03 20.19
C LEU A 112 14.89 -1.50 20.12
N ASN A 113 13.81 -0.89 19.65
CA ASN A 113 13.62 0.56 19.54
C ASN A 113 14.79 1.30 18.86
N ASN A 114 15.42 0.67 17.85
CA ASN A 114 16.50 1.29 17.09
C ASN A 114 15.96 2.42 16.21
N ASN A 115 16.75 3.49 16.07
CA ASN A 115 16.40 4.63 15.22
C ASN A 115 17.18 4.57 13.90
N MET A 116 16.45 4.43 12.78
CA MET A 116 17.04 4.39 11.44
C MET A 116 17.54 5.77 10.94
N LEU A 117 17.62 6.75 11.82
CA LEU A 117 18.18 8.08 11.52
C LEU A 117 19.64 7.99 11.07
N SER A 118 20.46 7.24 11.81
CA SER A 118 21.89 7.10 11.52
C SER A 118 22.38 5.66 11.67
N VAL A 119 23.55 5.40 11.08
CA VAL A 119 24.24 4.11 11.23
C VAL A 119 24.61 3.83 12.69
N GLU A 120 24.94 4.84 13.46
CA GLU A 120 25.26 4.72 14.88
C GLU A 120 24.07 4.23 15.71
N MET A 121 22.88 4.80 15.45
CA MET A 121 21.64 4.47 16.19
C MET A 121 21.00 3.15 15.76
N SER A 122 21.38 2.62 14.61
CA SER A 122 20.87 1.36 14.06
C SER A 122 21.92 0.67 13.17
N PRO A 123 23.03 0.16 13.75
CA PRO A 123 24.20 -0.25 12.96
C PRO A 123 23.97 -1.45 12.07
N VAL A 124 23.04 -2.34 12.43
CA VAL A 124 22.71 -3.54 11.62
C VAL A 124 21.63 -3.18 10.59
N PHE A 125 20.51 -2.59 11.04
CA PHE A 125 19.34 -2.43 10.18
C PHE A 125 19.53 -1.35 9.12
N SER A 126 20.31 -0.28 9.39
CA SER A 126 20.63 0.73 8.37
C SER A 126 21.39 0.14 7.18
N ARG A 127 22.35 -0.76 7.46
CA ARG A 127 23.09 -1.47 6.40
C ARG A 127 22.23 -2.50 5.68
N LEU A 128 21.42 -3.25 6.45
CA LEU A 128 20.50 -4.25 5.90
C LEU A 128 19.50 -3.60 4.95
N GLU A 129 18.96 -2.41 5.29
CA GLU A 129 18.04 -1.66 4.41
C GLU A 129 18.69 -1.37 3.06
N VAL A 130 19.90 -0.82 3.05
CA VAL A 130 20.62 -0.51 1.80
C VAL A 130 20.79 -1.76 0.94
N LEU A 131 21.28 -2.86 1.54
CA LEU A 131 21.56 -4.10 0.80
C LEU A 131 20.30 -4.78 0.27
N VAL A 132 19.24 -4.86 1.08
CA VAL A 132 17.99 -5.49 0.64
C VAL A 132 17.32 -4.65 -0.45
N LEU A 133 17.32 -3.32 -0.33
CA LEU A 133 16.72 -2.46 -1.35
C LEU A 133 17.51 -2.46 -2.65
N GLN A 134 18.84 -2.64 -2.62
CA GLN A 134 19.63 -2.90 -3.84
C GLN A 134 19.20 -4.21 -4.53
N GLN A 135 18.97 -5.29 -3.78
CA GLN A 135 18.47 -6.55 -4.34
C GLN A 135 17.06 -6.41 -4.94
N ILE A 136 16.19 -5.64 -4.30
CA ILE A 136 14.85 -5.35 -4.84
C ILE A 136 14.96 -4.49 -6.11
N ALA A 137 15.78 -3.45 -6.10
CA ALA A 137 16.01 -2.59 -7.28
C ALA A 137 16.59 -3.40 -8.47
N ALA A 138 17.48 -4.35 -8.20
CA ALA A 138 17.99 -5.27 -9.22
C ALA A 138 16.90 -6.15 -9.84
N ARG A 139 15.89 -6.57 -9.06
CA ARG A 139 14.74 -7.32 -9.59
C ARG A 139 13.85 -6.48 -10.52
N PHE A 140 13.76 -5.17 -10.25
CA PHE A 140 13.12 -4.22 -11.18
C PHE A 140 13.95 -3.92 -12.43
N GLY A 141 15.21 -4.38 -12.49
CA GLY A 141 16.10 -4.11 -13.63
C GLY A 141 16.69 -2.70 -13.63
N LEU A 142 16.67 -1.96 -12.52
CA LEU A 142 17.09 -0.56 -12.46
C LEU A 142 18.62 -0.34 -12.64
N GLY A 143 19.39 -1.44 -12.63
CA GLY A 143 20.83 -1.37 -12.92
C GLY A 143 21.72 -1.31 -11.66
N PRO A 144 23.06 -1.29 -11.83
CA PRO A 144 24.01 -1.45 -10.73
C PRO A 144 24.16 -0.23 -9.81
N ALA A 145 23.79 0.97 -10.27
CA ALA A 145 23.82 2.18 -9.46
C ALA A 145 22.54 2.38 -8.64
N ALA A 146 21.56 1.45 -8.80
CA ALA A 146 20.26 1.57 -8.17
C ALA A 146 20.32 1.22 -6.67
N GLY A 147 19.40 1.83 -5.96
CA GLY A 147 19.17 1.62 -4.54
C GLY A 147 17.90 2.32 -4.09
N GLY A 148 17.68 2.39 -2.80
CA GLY A 148 16.48 3.02 -2.30
C GLY A 148 16.49 3.30 -0.81
N VAL A 149 15.36 3.81 -0.33
CA VAL A 149 15.08 4.07 1.07
C VAL A 149 13.69 3.53 1.43
N MET A 150 13.51 3.08 2.65
CA MET A 150 12.20 2.78 3.19
C MET A 150 11.53 4.05 3.69
N VAL A 151 10.22 4.11 3.54
CA VAL A 151 9.37 5.21 4.00
C VAL A 151 8.05 4.66 4.56
N SER A 152 7.33 5.46 5.32
CA SER A 152 6.11 5.01 6.02
C SER A 152 4.85 4.92 5.13
N GLY A 153 4.98 4.80 3.82
CA GLY A 153 3.86 4.58 2.91
C GLY A 153 4.06 5.16 1.52
N GLY A 154 3.30 4.67 0.54
CA GLY A 154 3.40 5.08 -0.86
C GLY A 154 3.19 6.57 -1.10
N SER A 155 2.34 7.22 -0.30
CA SER A 155 2.15 8.68 -0.41
C SER A 155 3.43 9.45 -0.12
N LEU A 156 4.20 9.02 0.88
CA LEU A 156 5.49 9.63 1.21
C LEU A 156 6.56 9.27 0.16
N ALA A 157 6.52 8.04 -0.37
CA ALA A 157 7.40 7.62 -1.45
C ALA A 157 7.18 8.48 -2.71
N ASN A 158 5.93 8.66 -3.14
CA ASN A 158 5.57 9.49 -4.29
C ASN A 158 5.96 10.96 -4.06
N LEU A 159 5.70 11.50 -2.85
CA LEU A 159 6.10 12.86 -2.50
C LEU A 159 7.61 13.05 -2.61
N GLN A 160 8.38 12.14 -2.04
CA GLN A 160 9.85 12.24 -2.06
C GLN A 160 10.41 12.05 -3.49
N ALA A 161 9.87 11.10 -4.28
CA ALA A 161 10.26 10.91 -5.67
C ALA A 161 10.07 12.20 -6.51
N LEU A 162 8.88 12.79 -6.42
CA LEU A 162 8.57 14.01 -7.16
C LEU A 162 9.32 15.24 -6.62
N THR A 163 9.62 15.28 -5.31
CA THR A 163 10.49 16.33 -4.74
C THR A 163 11.90 16.24 -5.31
N VAL A 164 12.47 15.03 -5.41
CA VAL A 164 13.78 14.79 -6.05
C VAL A 164 13.74 15.23 -7.51
N ALA A 165 12.72 14.83 -8.26
CA ALA A 165 12.53 15.20 -9.66
C ALA A 165 12.46 16.74 -9.83
N ARG A 166 11.67 17.42 -9.01
CA ARG A 166 11.56 18.89 -8.99
C ARG A 166 12.90 19.54 -8.67
N ASN A 167 13.58 19.08 -7.64
CA ASN A 167 14.85 19.65 -7.21
C ASN A 167 15.94 19.54 -8.29
N LEU A 168 15.97 18.44 -9.04
CA LEU A 168 16.87 18.26 -10.17
C LEU A 168 16.51 19.17 -11.36
N ALA A 169 15.22 19.31 -11.65
CA ALA A 169 14.75 20.08 -12.78
C ALA A 169 14.94 21.60 -12.60
N PHE A 170 14.89 22.08 -11.34
CA PHE A 170 14.83 23.52 -11.04
C PHE A 170 15.88 24.01 -10.04
N ASP A 171 16.82 23.18 -9.63
CA ASP A 171 17.80 23.47 -8.55
C ASP A 171 17.14 24.01 -7.28
N ALA A 172 15.96 23.49 -6.93
CA ALA A 172 15.10 24.03 -5.88
C ALA A 172 15.51 23.64 -4.45
N VAL A 173 16.63 22.96 -4.26
CA VAL A 173 17.08 22.50 -2.91
C VAL A 173 17.32 23.68 -1.98
N LYS A 174 17.92 24.77 -2.47
CA LYS A 174 18.32 25.93 -1.66
C LYS A 174 17.27 27.04 -1.62
N THR A 175 16.66 27.33 -2.77
CA THR A 175 15.80 28.50 -2.95
C THR A 175 14.31 28.17 -2.95
N GLY A 176 13.96 26.88 -2.98
CA GLY A 176 12.57 26.43 -3.10
C GLY A 176 11.98 26.75 -4.46
N VAL A 177 10.67 26.99 -4.49
CA VAL A 177 9.91 27.19 -5.76
C VAL A 177 9.71 28.68 -6.10
N VAL A 178 10.07 29.62 -5.23
CA VAL A 178 9.80 31.07 -5.40
C VAL A 178 10.54 31.66 -6.60
N GLY A 179 11.69 31.12 -6.99
CA GLY A 179 12.48 31.61 -8.12
C GLY A 179 12.17 30.93 -9.46
N ILE A 180 11.19 30.04 -9.52
CA ILE A 180 10.84 29.33 -10.76
C ILE A 180 9.90 30.22 -11.57
N GLU A 181 10.36 30.68 -12.74
CA GLU A 181 9.61 31.63 -13.59
C GLU A 181 8.37 31.05 -14.23
N ARG A 182 8.37 29.73 -14.49
CA ARG A 182 7.28 29.01 -15.18
C ARG A 182 6.70 27.95 -14.26
N GLN A 183 5.37 27.82 -14.26
CA GLN A 183 4.68 26.84 -13.43
C GLN A 183 5.18 25.42 -13.71
N PRO A 184 5.85 24.76 -12.74
CA PRO A 184 6.22 23.37 -12.87
C PRO A 184 4.98 22.48 -12.89
N VAL A 185 4.96 21.50 -13.80
CA VAL A 185 3.84 20.56 -13.93
C VAL A 185 4.37 19.14 -14.19
N PHE A 186 3.56 18.16 -13.83
CA PHE A 186 3.81 16.75 -14.15
C PHE A 186 2.50 16.05 -14.54
N PHE A 187 2.62 14.93 -15.25
CA PHE A 187 1.46 14.25 -15.82
C PHE A 187 1.19 12.94 -15.09
N VAL A 188 -0.09 12.68 -14.84
CA VAL A 188 -0.58 11.49 -14.13
C VAL A 188 -1.86 11.00 -14.77
N SER A 189 -2.17 9.70 -14.66
CA SER A 189 -3.49 9.19 -15.04
C SER A 189 -4.59 9.82 -14.16
N GLU A 190 -5.79 10.09 -14.73
CA GLU A 190 -6.98 10.45 -13.95
C GLU A 190 -7.39 9.34 -12.97
N ALA A 191 -6.97 8.09 -13.22
CA ALA A 191 -7.17 6.95 -12.33
C ALA A 191 -6.02 6.77 -11.30
N ALA A 192 -5.00 7.63 -11.31
CA ALA A 192 -3.88 7.56 -10.38
C ALA A 192 -4.31 7.85 -8.94
N HIS A 193 -3.49 7.38 -8.00
CA HIS A 193 -3.75 7.61 -6.58
C HIS A 193 -3.63 9.09 -6.22
N THR A 194 -4.54 9.58 -5.36
CA THR A 194 -4.61 10.99 -4.92
C THR A 194 -3.36 11.50 -4.21
N SER A 195 -2.44 10.61 -3.80
CA SER A 195 -1.13 10.99 -3.24
C SER A 195 -0.31 11.86 -4.18
N LEU A 196 -0.48 11.72 -5.51
CA LEU A 196 0.25 12.52 -6.49
C LEU A 196 -0.22 13.98 -6.51
N GLN A 197 -1.53 14.21 -6.44
CA GLN A 197 -2.09 15.57 -6.29
C GLN A 197 -1.71 16.18 -4.93
N LYS A 198 -1.74 15.37 -3.86
CA LYS A 198 -1.25 15.80 -2.54
C LYS A 198 0.24 16.14 -2.57
N ALA A 199 1.05 15.36 -3.29
CA ALA A 199 2.47 15.66 -3.46
C ALA A 199 2.68 17.02 -4.16
N ALA A 200 1.94 17.32 -5.23
CA ALA A 200 1.97 18.63 -5.90
C ALA A 200 1.64 19.77 -4.93
N MET A 201 0.57 19.61 -4.13
CA MET A 201 0.16 20.58 -3.12
C MET A 201 1.26 20.80 -2.05
N VAL A 202 1.79 19.72 -1.48
CA VAL A 202 2.82 19.78 -0.41
C VAL A 202 4.14 20.37 -0.93
N MET A 203 4.49 20.10 -2.20
CA MET A 203 5.66 20.71 -2.85
C MET A 203 5.50 22.21 -3.14
N GLY A 204 4.34 22.82 -2.85
CA GLY A 204 4.07 24.22 -3.11
C GLY A 204 3.75 24.54 -4.59
N LEU A 205 3.43 23.53 -5.39
CA LEU A 205 3.11 23.69 -6.81
C LEU A 205 1.60 23.93 -7.06
N GLY A 206 0.77 23.58 -6.05
CA GLY A 206 -0.67 23.49 -6.21
C GLY A 206 -1.13 22.13 -6.76
N ALA A 207 -2.30 21.64 -6.35
CA ALA A 207 -2.79 20.31 -6.74
C ALA A 207 -2.98 20.17 -8.26
N GLU A 208 -3.32 21.26 -8.96
CA GLU A 208 -3.52 21.29 -10.42
C GLU A 208 -2.22 21.16 -11.24
N ALA A 209 -1.06 21.30 -10.58
CA ALA A 209 0.23 21.02 -11.22
C ALA A 209 0.40 19.51 -11.57
N ALA A 210 -0.37 18.63 -10.94
CA ALA A 210 -0.56 17.25 -11.35
C ALA A 210 -1.62 17.18 -12.46
N ILE A 211 -1.21 17.31 -13.70
CA ILE A 211 -2.10 17.33 -14.86
C ILE A 211 -2.66 15.94 -15.09
N ALA A 212 -3.98 15.80 -14.89
CA ALA A 212 -4.68 14.54 -15.10
C ALA A 212 -4.83 14.24 -16.59
N VAL A 213 -4.39 13.05 -17.02
CA VAL A 213 -4.53 12.52 -18.37
C VAL A 213 -5.68 11.53 -18.39
N ARG A 214 -6.53 11.59 -19.41
CA ARG A 214 -7.68 10.67 -19.56
C ARG A 214 -7.21 9.21 -19.65
N THR A 215 -8.14 8.31 -19.28
CA THR A 215 -7.92 6.87 -19.45
C THR A 215 -8.71 6.34 -20.65
N ASN A 216 -8.15 5.28 -21.27
CA ASN A 216 -8.83 4.50 -22.29
C ASN A 216 -9.97 3.63 -21.67
N ALA A 217 -10.63 2.81 -22.50
CA ALA A 217 -11.69 1.91 -22.04
C ALA A 217 -11.23 0.93 -20.96
N ASN A 218 -9.95 0.53 -20.99
CA ASN A 218 -9.35 -0.38 -20.02
C ASN A 218 -8.71 0.33 -18.80
N SER A 219 -9.09 1.58 -18.51
CA SER A 219 -8.59 2.31 -17.33
C SER A 219 -7.07 2.58 -17.32
N GLN A 220 -6.42 2.48 -18.47
CA GLN A 220 -5.01 2.80 -18.69
C GLN A 220 -4.88 4.22 -19.25
N ILE A 221 -3.78 4.89 -18.99
CA ILE A 221 -3.52 6.22 -19.51
C ILE A 221 -3.64 6.25 -21.06
N ASP A 222 -4.33 7.24 -21.60
CA ASP A 222 -4.44 7.46 -23.04
C ASP A 222 -3.19 8.20 -23.55
N LEU A 223 -2.38 7.49 -24.34
CA LEU A 223 -1.10 8.02 -24.84
C LEU A 223 -1.27 9.23 -25.78
N GLN A 224 -2.39 9.31 -26.51
CA GLN A 224 -2.65 10.45 -27.38
C GLN A 224 -2.99 11.68 -26.51
N ASP A 225 -3.89 11.55 -25.53
CA ASP A 225 -4.22 12.63 -24.60
C ASP A 225 -2.99 13.08 -23.80
N LEU A 226 -2.11 12.14 -23.42
CA LEU A 226 -0.84 12.44 -22.77
C LEU A 226 0.07 13.31 -23.66
N SER A 227 0.26 12.94 -24.92
CA SER A 227 1.08 13.67 -25.88
C SER A 227 0.54 15.08 -26.14
N ASP A 228 -0.79 15.18 -26.30
CA ASP A 228 -1.48 16.46 -26.49
C ASP A 228 -1.30 17.38 -25.27
N LYS A 229 -1.43 16.85 -24.06
CA LYS A 229 -1.27 17.62 -22.82
C LYS A 229 0.16 18.05 -22.55
N ILE A 230 1.16 17.23 -22.91
CA ILE A 230 2.57 17.64 -22.84
C ILE A 230 2.78 18.86 -23.78
N SER A 231 2.31 18.75 -25.02
CA SER A 231 2.42 19.82 -26.01
C SER A 231 1.69 21.09 -25.58
N GLN A 232 0.48 20.96 -25.03
CA GLN A 232 -0.32 22.08 -24.54
C GLN A 232 0.36 22.78 -23.35
N ALA A 233 0.90 22.03 -22.39
CA ALA A 233 1.61 22.58 -21.24
C ALA A 233 2.84 23.41 -21.69
N GLN A 234 3.61 22.90 -22.67
CA GLN A 234 4.74 23.61 -23.24
C GLN A 234 4.32 24.90 -23.97
N GLN A 235 3.25 24.85 -24.77
CA GLN A 235 2.73 26.00 -25.51
C GLN A 235 2.14 27.07 -24.58
N SER A 236 1.52 26.68 -23.47
CA SER A 236 0.98 27.61 -22.47
C SER A 236 2.04 28.20 -21.52
N GLY A 237 3.31 27.89 -21.75
CA GLY A 237 4.43 28.40 -20.96
C GLY A 237 4.61 27.71 -19.60
N GLN A 238 3.94 26.59 -19.36
CA GLN A 238 4.22 25.73 -18.22
C GLN A 238 5.52 24.97 -18.45
N GLN A 239 6.10 24.41 -17.37
CA GLN A 239 7.35 23.66 -17.44
C GLN A 239 7.14 22.22 -16.96
N PRO A 240 6.90 21.26 -17.88
CA PRO A 240 6.85 19.85 -17.57
C PRO A 240 8.19 19.36 -16.99
N PHE A 241 8.15 18.59 -15.88
CA PHE A 241 9.36 18.05 -15.26
C PHE A 241 9.28 16.54 -14.97
N ALA A 242 8.08 15.96 -14.86
CA ALA A 242 7.93 14.53 -14.59
C ALA A 242 6.70 13.94 -15.31
N LEU A 243 6.77 12.63 -15.54
CA LEU A 243 5.70 11.77 -16.00
C LEU A 243 5.58 10.60 -15.03
N VAL A 244 4.36 10.30 -14.56
CA VAL A 244 4.09 9.21 -13.61
C VAL A 244 3.21 8.16 -14.26
N ALA A 245 3.72 6.94 -14.38
CA ALA A 245 2.95 5.75 -14.73
C ALA A 245 2.45 5.05 -13.47
N THR A 246 1.28 4.42 -13.53
CA THR A 246 0.72 3.62 -12.45
C THR A 246 0.74 2.14 -12.81
N ALA A 247 1.41 1.32 -12.00
CA ALA A 247 1.37 -0.13 -12.12
C ALA A 247 0.38 -0.71 -11.10
N GLY A 248 -0.87 -0.81 -11.50
CA GLY A 248 -1.99 -1.27 -10.67
C GLY A 248 -2.78 -0.14 -10.01
N THR A 249 -3.72 0.42 -10.76
CA THR A 249 -4.61 1.49 -10.29
C THR A 249 -5.46 1.03 -9.10
N THR A 250 -5.76 1.94 -8.18
CA THR A 250 -6.44 1.63 -6.90
C THR A 250 -7.84 1.05 -7.09
N VAL A 251 -8.55 1.45 -8.14
CA VAL A 251 -9.95 1.05 -8.36
C VAL A 251 -10.06 -0.18 -9.25
N THR A 252 -9.35 -0.20 -10.37
CA THR A 252 -9.51 -1.23 -11.41
C THR A 252 -8.34 -2.21 -11.50
N GLY A 253 -7.18 -1.87 -10.90
CA GLY A 253 -5.99 -2.72 -10.92
C GLY A 253 -5.23 -2.70 -12.25
N ASN A 254 -5.61 -1.85 -13.20
CA ASN A 254 -4.98 -1.82 -14.50
C ASN A 254 -3.59 -1.14 -14.46
N ILE A 255 -2.77 -1.49 -15.45
CA ILE A 255 -1.38 -1.06 -15.57
C ILE A 255 -1.28 -0.11 -16.76
N ASP A 256 -0.73 1.07 -16.54
CA ASP A 256 -0.43 2.01 -17.60
C ASP A 256 0.59 1.42 -18.60
N PRO A 257 0.62 1.84 -19.87
CA PRO A 257 1.57 1.36 -20.88
C PRO A 257 2.98 1.88 -20.59
N ILE A 258 3.64 1.28 -19.57
CA ILE A 258 4.88 1.76 -18.95
C ILE A 258 5.98 1.98 -19.99
N GLU A 259 6.16 1.04 -20.93
CA GLU A 259 7.22 1.14 -21.96
C GLU A 259 7.00 2.31 -22.91
N ASP A 260 5.76 2.55 -23.35
CA ASP A 260 5.43 3.69 -24.21
C ASP A 260 5.60 5.02 -23.48
N MET A 261 5.18 5.06 -22.20
CA MET A 261 5.36 6.23 -21.35
C MET A 261 6.83 6.52 -21.07
N ALA A 262 7.68 5.49 -20.90
CA ALA A 262 9.13 5.65 -20.76
C ALA A 262 9.74 6.31 -22.02
N ARG A 263 9.32 5.88 -23.21
CA ARG A 263 9.74 6.50 -24.48
C ARG A 263 9.33 7.96 -24.57
N LEU A 264 8.10 8.29 -24.16
CA LEU A 264 7.63 9.69 -24.12
C LEU A 264 8.41 10.52 -23.10
N ALA A 265 8.64 9.99 -21.91
CA ALA A 265 9.43 10.66 -20.88
C ALA A 265 10.84 10.99 -21.38
N GLN A 266 11.50 10.03 -22.04
CA GLN A 266 12.82 10.22 -22.64
C GLN A 266 12.80 11.28 -23.75
N ALA A 267 11.82 11.23 -24.67
CA ALA A 267 11.69 12.18 -25.77
C ALA A 267 11.52 13.63 -25.28
N HIS A 268 10.80 13.83 -24.17
CA HIS A 268 10.53 15.14 -23.61
C HIS A 268 11.47 15.51 -22.44
N ARG A 269 12.46 14.66 -22.10
CA ARG A 269 13.42 14.84 -20.99
C ARG A 269 12.72 15.02 -19.64
N LEU A 270 11.67 14.26 -19.39
CA LEU A 270 10.92 14.24 -18.17
C LEU A 270 11.49 13.17 -17.21
N TRP A 271 11.48 13.45 -15.91
CA TRP A 271 11.71 12.42 -14.91
C TRP A 271 10.60 11.37 -15.01
N PHE A 272 10.97 10.11 -15.17
CA PHE A 272 10.01 9.03 -15.25
C PHE A 272 9.88 8.31 -13.91
N HIS A 273 8.73 8.48 -13.27
CA HIS A 273 8.37 7.80 -12.04
C HIS A 273 7.31 6.73 -12.29
N VAL A 274 7.48 5.55 -11.68
CA VAL A 274 6.46 4.51 -11.70
C VAL A 274 5.91 4.29 -10.29
N ASP A 275 4.63 4.64 -10.09
CA ASP A 275 3.89 4.26 -8.90
C ASP A 275 3.48 2.78 -9.01
N ALA A 276 4.36 1.90 -8.58
CA ALA A 276 4.16 0.46 -8.48
C ALA A 276 3.85 0.04 -7.04
N ALA A 277 3.23 0.93 -6.25
CA ALA A 277 2.91 0.68 -4.84
C ALA A 277 2.15 -0.63 -4.64
N TYR A 278 1.31 -1.02 -5.60
CA TYR A 278 0.61 -2.29 -5.58
C TYR A 278 1.26 -3.33 -6.50
N GLY A 279 1.35 -3.02 -7.78
CA GLY A 279 1.77 -3.96 -8.80
C GLY A 279 3.25 -4.31 -8.78
N GLY A 280 4.08 -3.57 -8.05
CA GLY A 280 5.50 -3.88 -7.92
C GLY A 280 5.78 -5.30 -7.39
N ALA A 281 4.85 -5.91 -6.67
CA ALA A 281 4.97 -7.30 -6.20
C ALA A 281 5.12 -8.31 -7.35
N VAL A 282 4.60 -8.01 -8.52
CA VAL A 282 4.60 -8.89 -9.71
C VAL A 282 6.03 -9.23 -10.18
N ILE A 283 7.06 -8.44 -9.80
CA ILE A 283 8.47 -8.76 -10.09
C ILE A 283 8.92 -10.10 -9.50
N PHE A 284 8.23 -10.60 -8.45
CA PHE A 284 8.52 -11.90 -7.87
C PHE A 284 7.88 -13.07 -8.63
N SER A 285 6.99 -12.81 -9.58
CA SER A 285 6.37 -13.83 -10.44
C SER A 285 7.04 -13.89 -11.81
N PRO A 286 7.77 -14.96 -12.13
CA PRO A 286 8.37 -15.14 -13.46
C PRO A 286 7.35 -15.08 -14.61
N GLU A 287 6.12 -15.56 -14.35
CA GLU A 287 5.03 -15.63 -15.32
C GLU A 287 4.40 -14.26 -15.61
N GLN A 288 4.31 -13.41 -14.59
CA GLN A 288 3.55 -12.15 -14.66
C GLN A 288 4.44 -10.90 -14.79
N ARG A 289 5.74 -11.02 -14.51
CA ARG A 289 6.67 -9.86 -14.49
C ARG A 289 6.72 -9.07 -15.81
N SER A 290 6.41 -9.71 -16.94
CA SER A 290 6.33 -9.06 -18.23
C SER A 290 5.27 -7.95 -18.32
N GLN A 291 4.27 -7.97 -17.43
CA GLN A 291 3.29 -6.88 -17.32
C GLN A 291 3.92 -5.54 -16.90
N LEU A 292 5.13 -5.57 -16.32
CA LEU A 292 5.89 -4.39 -15.92
C LEU A 292 6.99 -4.03 -16.93
N THR A 293 6.92 -4.50 -18.18
CA THR A 293 7.88 -4.17 -19.22
C THR A 293 8.06 -2.66 -19.35
N GLY A 294 9.32 -2.19 -19.36
CA GLY A 294 9.66 -0.76 -19.36
C GLY A 294 9.91 -0.15 -17.99
N ILE A 295 9.59 -0.84 -16.88
CA ILE A 295 9.83 -0.32 -15.53
C ILE A 295 11.32 -0.13 -15.21
N ASP A 296 12.19 -0.90 -15.85
CA ASP A 296 13.64 -0.77 -15.78
C ASP A 296 14.18 0.58 -16.33
N GLN A 297 13.36 1.30 -17.10
CA GLN A 297 13.68 2.63 -17.61
C GLN A 297 13.32 3.75 -16.62
N ALA A 298 12.56 3.45 -15.58
CA ALA A 298 12.14 4.45 -14.60
C ALA A 298 13.33 5.05 -13.84
N ASP A 299 13.30 6.38 -13.62
CA ASP A 299 14.24 7.08 -12.76
C ASP A 299 13.98 6.77 -11.28
N SER A 300 12.69 6.54 -10.92
CA SER A 300 12.28 6.13 -9.58
C SER A 300 11.04 5.24 -9.60
N VAL A 301 10.94 4.35 -8.61
CA VAL A 301 9.82 3.42 -8.44
C VAL A 301 9.35 3.45 -6.98
N THR A 302 8.06 3.69 -6.77
CA THR A 302 7.39 3.43 -5.49
C THR A 302 6.93 1.98 -5.43
N PHE A 303 7.30 1.25 -4.37
CA PHE A 303 6.87 -0.12 -4.15
C PHE A 303 6.50 -0.35 -2.68
N ASN A 304 5.32 -0.93 -2.41
CA ASN A 304 4.81 -1.13 -1.05
C ASN A 304 4.72 -2.61 -0.68
N PRO A 305 5.75 -3.19 -0.05
CA PRO A 305 5.69 -4.57 0.47
C PRO A 305 4.51 -4.82 1.42
N GLN A 306 4.04 -3.79 2.12
CA GLN A 306 2.87 -3.85 3.01
C GLN A 306 1.54 -4.18 2.31
N LYS A 307 1.52 -4.20 0.97
CA LYS A 307 0.34 -4.60 0.19
C LYS A 307 0.46 -6.08 -0.21
N TRP A 308 0.94 -6.37 -1.39
CA TRP A 308 0.93 -7.72 -1.95
C TRP A 308 2.09 -8.62 -1.54
N LEU A 309 3.06 -8.13 -0.74
CA LEU A 309 4.02 -9.00 -0.06
C LEU A 309 3.63 -9.28 1.41
N TYR A 310 2.44 -8.85 1.83
CA TYR A 310 1.87 -9.18 3.15
C TYR A 310 2.74 -8.75 4.34
N ILE A 311 3.45 -7.63 4.19
CA ILE A 311 4.24 -7.08 5.30
C ILE A 311 3.34 -6.21 6.19
N THR A 312 3.55 -6.27 7.51
CA THR A 312 2.86 -5.38 8.46
C THR A 312 3.06 -3.90 8.10
N LYS A 313 2.00 -3.11 8.22
CA LYS A 313 2.06 -1.66 7.98
C LYS A 313 2.85 -0.96 9.11
N THR A 314 3.68 0.04 8.81
CA THR A 314 3.91 0.60 7.48
C THR A 314 5.20 0.02 6.89
N CYS A 315 5.20 -0.29 5.59
CA CYS A 315 6.38 -0.79 4.89
C CYS A 315 6.27 -0.43 3.41
N ALA A 316 6.85 0.70 3.03
CA ALA A 316 6.93 1.15 1.65
C ALA A 316 8.39 1.44 1.29
N THR A 317 8.73 1.30 0.02
CA THR A 317 10.06 1.58 -0.50
C THR A 317 9.98 2.60 -1.62
N LEU A 318 11.00 3.45 -1.70
CA LEU A 318 11.25 4.32 -2.82
C LEU A 318 12.61 3.94 -3.41
N LEU A 319 12.60 3.45 -4.64
CA LEU A 319 13.79 3.02 -5.37
C LEU A 319 14.17 4.08 -6.40
N PHE A 320 15.46 4.23 -6.62
CA PHE A 320 16.03 5.11 -7.65
C PHE A 320 16.97 4.33 -8.53
N LYS A 321 16.96 4.61 -9.83
CA LYS A 321 17.90 4.06 -10.82
C LYS A 321 19.34 4.48 -10.53
N ASP A 322 19.52 5.70 -10.05
CA ASP A 322 20.78 6.21 -9.49
C ASP A 322 20.54 6.63 -8.03
N PHE A 323 20.96 5.79 -7.09
CA PHE A 323 20.81 6.08 -5.65
C PHE A 323 21.58 7.35 -5.23
N GLY A 324 22.65 7.70 -5.94
CA GLY A 324 23.44 8.90 -5.67
C GLY A 324 22.65 10.20 -5.85
N VAL A 325 21.49 10.15 -6.54
CA VAL A 325 20.62 11.31 -6.74
C VAL A 325 20.14 11.90 -5.41
N LEU A 326 19.88 11.07 -4.41
CA LEU A 326 19.46 11.54 -3.08
C LEU A 326 20.52 12.42 -2.41
N LYS A 327 21.79 12.05 -2.54
CA LYS A 327 22.90 12.86 -2.01
C LYS A 327 23.02 14.21 -2.71
N ARG A 328 22.74 14.26 -4.02
CA ARG A 328 22.89 15.49 -4.83
C ARG A 328 21.71 16.45 -4.73
N SER A 329 20.50 15.93 -4.55
CA SER A 329 19.28 16.72 -4.73
C SER A 329 18.32 16.70 -3.54
N PHE A 330 18.63 15.96 -2.48
CA PHE A 330 17.71 15.79 -1.36
C PHE A 330 18.40 15.89 0.02
N ARG A 331 19.66 15.44 0.13
CA ARG A 331 20.39 15.41 1.41
C ARG A 331 20.54 16.81 2.02
N ILE A 332 20.18 16.92 3.30
CA ILE A 332 20.57 18.02 4.17
C ILE A 332 21.39 17.40 5.30
N PRO A 333 22.74 17.71 5.38
CA PRO A 333 23.59 17.13 6.40
C PRO A 333 23.19 17.61 7.79
N ALA A 334 23.16 16.72 8.76
CA ALA A 334 22.89 17.05 10.15
C ALA A 334 24.22 17.16 10.93
N PRO A 335 24.51 18.29 11.61
CA PRO A 335 25.80 18.55 12.24
C PRO A 335 26.11 17.62 13.43
N TYR A 336 25.11 16.90 13.93
CA TYR A 336 25.23 15.96 15.04
C TYR A 336 25.38 14.49 14.58
N MET A 337 25.49 14.26 13.27
CA MET A 337 25.73 12.93 12.69
C MET A 337 27.13 12.86 12.09
N SER A 338 27.86 11.77 12.39
CA SER A 338 29.17 11.52 11.80
C SER A 338 29.06 11.16 10.32
N ASP A 339 29.89 11.77 9.48
CA ASP A 339 30.06 11.46 8.05
C ASP A 339 31.17 10.40 7.82
N ASP A 340 31.78 9.87 8.87
CA ASP A 340 32.94 8.96 8.79
C ASP A 340 32.60 7.52 8.36
N SER A 341 31.31 7.23 8.20
CA SER A 341 30.87 5.91 7.77
C SER A 341 30.84 5.79 6.25
N GLN A 342 31.35 4.67 5.72
CA GLN A 342 31.13 4.30 4.31
C GLN A 342 29.64 4.00 4.00
N TRP A 343 28.78 3.93 4.99
CA TRP A 343 27.34 3.70 4.86
C TRP A 343 26.58 5.03 5.07
N PRO A 344 25.53 5.28 4.30
CA PRO A 344 24.78 6.53 4.42
C PRO A 344 23.95 6.56 5.71
N ASN A 345 23.84 7.73 6.32
CA ASN A 345 22.82 8.02 7.32
C ASN A 345 21.49 8.21 6.62
N LEU A 346 20.59 7.22 6.71
CA LEU A 346 19.37 7.18 5.92
C LEU A 346 18.38 8.29 6.27
N GLY A 347 18.41 8.82 7.51
CA GLY A 347 17.61 9.95 7.92
C GLY A 347 17.95 11.26 7.19
N GLU A 348 19.18 11.40 6.64
CA GLU A 348 19.52 12.54 5.78
C GLU A 348 19.00 12.40 4.34
N LEU A 349 18.62 11.18 3.95
CA LEU A 349 18.17 10.83 2.60
C LEU A 349 16.65 10.64 2.50
N THR A 350 15.92 10.82 3.60
CA THR A 350 14.47 10.68 3.68
C THR A 350 13.83 11.92 4.30
N ILE A 351 12.53 12.14 3.99
CA ILE A 351 11.74 13.20 4.63
C ILE A 351 11.67 12.96 6.14
N GLN A 352 11.60 11.70 6.55
CA GLN A 352 11.56 11.31 7.96
C GLN A 352 12.99 11.16 8.48
N GLY A 353 13.34 11.88 9.55
CA GLY A 353 14.57 11.66 10.28
C GLY A 353 14.50 10.38 11.11
N THR A 354 13.74 10.40 12.21
CA THR A 354 13.47 9.22 13.04
C THR A 354 12.58 8.24 12.29
N ARG A 355 13.04 7.00 12.13
CA ARG A 355 12.30 5.92 11.48
C ARG A 355 12.42 4.59 12.25
N HIS A 356 11.35 3.83 12.23
CA HIS A 356 11.31 2.46 12.71
C HIS A 356 12.12 1.53 11.78
N PRO A 357 12.79 0.47 12.29
CA PRO A 357 13.55 -0.47 11.46
C PRO A 357 12.64 -1.48 10.71
N ASP A 358 11.75 -0.96 9.86
CA ASP A 358 10.79 -1.72 9.05
C ASP A 358 11.45 -2.75 8.13
N ILE A 359 12.74 -2.59 7.87
CA ILE A 359 13.52 -3.54 7.08
C ILE A 359 13.56 -4.93 7.70
N LEU A 360 13.52 -5.04 9.03
CA LEU A 360 13.58 -6.33 9.72
C LEU A 360 12.38 -7.22 9.37
N LYS A 361 11.18 -6.67 9.38
CA LYS A 361 9.96 -7.41 9.04
C LYS A 361 9.92 -7.80 7.56
N LEU A 362 10.37 -6.92 6.68
CA LEU A 362 10.50 -7.22 5.25
C LEU A 362 11.53 -8.33 5.02
N TRP A 363 12.72 -8.20 5.60
CA TRP A 363 13.81 -9.16 5.44
C TRP A 363 13.41 -10.54 5.96
N LEU A 364 12.84 -10.65 7.16
CA LEU A 364 12.39 -11.92 7.73
C LEU A 364 11.35 -12.63 6.83
N SER A 365 10.39 -11.88 6.29
CA SER A 365 9.39 -12.45 5.39
C SER A 365 10.01 -12.91 4.05
N LEU A 366 10.94 -12.12 3.49
CA LEU A 366 11.70 -12.50 2.29
C LEU A 366 12.54 -13.74 2.51
N GLN A 367 13.18 -13.90 3.68
CA GLN A 367 13.94 -15.09 4.02
C GLN A 367 13.04 -16.31 4.21
N HIS A 368 11.90 -16.14 4.87
CA HIS A 368 11.00 -17.25 5.20
C HIS A 368 10.27 -17.81 3.98
N LEU A 369 9.73 -16.95 3.13
CA LEU A 369 8.95 -17.37 1.95
C LEU A 369 9.85 -17.56 0.71
N GLY A 370 10.92 -16.80 0.62
CA GLY A 370 11.74 -16.74 -0.60
C GLY A 370 10.97 -16.19 -1.80
N ALA A 371 11.67 -16.00 -2.91
CA ALA A 371 11.05 -15.55 -4.16
C ALA A 371 10.04 -16.58 -4.71
N ALA A 372 10.29 -17.88 -4.50
CA ALA A 372 9.41 -18.95 -4.96
C ALA A 372 8.06 -18.94 -4.24
N GLY A 373 8.07 -18.76 -2.90
CA GLY A 373 6.84 -18.66 -2.13
C GLY A 373 5.98 -17.46 -2.54
N TYR A 374 6.61 -16.30 -2.76
CA TYR A 374 5.88 -15.14 -3.30
C TYR A 374 5.35 -15.37 -4.71
N ALA A 375 6.11 -16.05 -5.59
CA ALA A 375 5.64 -16.43 -6.92
C ALA A 375 4.39 -17.32 -6.85
N ASP A 376 4.35 -18.28 -5.94
CA ASP A 376 3.19 -19.17 -5.75
C ASP A 376 1.94 -18.42 -5.27
N ILE A 377 2.10 -17.52 -4.29
CA ILE A 377 0.99 -16.70 -3.78
C ILE A 377 0.45 -15.79 -4.88
N ILE A 378 1.31 -15.15 -5.66
CA ILE A 378 0.92 -14.27 -6.77
C ILE A 378 0.20 -15.10 -7.85
N ARG A 379 0.72 -16.26 -8.25
CA ARG A 379 0.08 -17.15 -9.22
C ARG A 379 -1.33 -17.54 -8.76
N HIS A 380 -1.48 -17.93 -7.50
CA HIS A 380 -2.78 -18.28 -6.92
C HIS A 380 -3.77 -17.09 -7.03
N SER A 381 -3.33 -15.88 -6.69
CA SER A 381 -4.16 -14.67 -6.82
C SER A 381 -4.63 -14.43 -8.26
N TYR A 382 -3.79 -14.64 -9.26
CA TYR A 382 -4.16 -14.52 -10.68
C TYR A 382 -5.19 -15.60 -11.10
N GLN A 383 -5.00 -16.85 -10.66
CA GLN A 383 -5.95 -17.94 -10.95
C GLN A 383 -7.35 -17.63 -10.40
N LEU A 384 -7.43 -17.14 -9.16
CA LEU A 384 -8.69 -16.71 -8.56
C LEU A 384 -9.33 -15.53 -9.32
N THR A 385 -8.49 -14.59 -9.78
CA THR A 385 -8.97 -13.43 -10.56
C THR A 385 -9.56 -13.84 -11.90
N GLU A 386 -8.93 -14.77 -12.58
CA GLU A 386 -9.44 -15.32 -13.83
C GLU A 386 -10.79 -16.04 -13.62
N GLN A 387 -10.90 -16.85 -12.56
CA GLN A 387 -12.16 -17.48 -12.18
C GLN A 387 -13.25 -16.46 -11.88
N PHE A 388 -12.92 -15.43 -11.08
CA PHE A 388 -13.84 -14.36 -10.73
C PHE A 388 -14.31 -13.58 -11.97
N GLY A 389 -13.38 -13.19 -12.83
CA GLY A 389 -13.67 -12.47 -14.08
C GLY A 389 -14.61 -13.28 -15.00
N ARG A 390 -14.34 -14.59 -15.17
CA ARG A 390 -15.22 -15.49 -15.92
C ARG A 390 -16.62 -15.58 -15.29
N ALA A 391 -16.70 -15.63 -13.96
CA ALA A 391 -17.98 -15.71 -13.26
C ALA A 391 -18.81 -14.40 -13.43
N VAL A 392 -18.16 -13.24 -13.49
CA VAL A 392 -18.83 -11.97 -13.83
C VAL A 392 -19.32 -12.00 -15.27
N GLN A 393 -18.47 -12.37 -16.23
CA GLN A 393 -18.81 -12.38 -17.67
C GLN A 393 -19.91 -13.39 -18.04
N ALA A 394 -20.08 -14.46 -17.25
CA ALA A 394 -21.12 -15.45 -17.45
C ALA A 394 -22.53 -14.96 -17.06
N ARG A 395 -22.67 -13.78 -16.48
CA ARG A 395 -23.94 -13.21 -15.99
C ARG A 395 -24.26 -11.92 -16.73
N PRO A 396 -25.35 -11.90 -17.52
CA PRO A 396 -25.72 -10.71 -18.30
C PRO A 396 -26.04 -9.49 -17.43
N GLU A 397 -26.46 -9.69 -16.18
CA GLU A 397 -26.76 -8.62 -15.23
C GLU A 397 -25.50 -7.98 -14.63
N LEU A 398 -24.31 -8.58 -14.84
CA LEU A 398 -23.05 -8.06 -14.31
C LEU A 398 -22.20 -7.42 -15.42
N GLN A 399 -21.55 -6.33 -15.08
CA GLN A 399 -20.67 -5.60 -15.99
C GLN A 399 -19.29 -5.40 -15.35
N LEU A 400 -18.20 -5.67 -16.09
CA LEU A 400 -16.83 -5.31 -15.73
C LEU A 400 -16.56 -3.84 -16.01
N ALA A 401 -15.83 -3.17 -15.14
CA ALA A 401 -15.36 -1.80 -15.34
C ALA A 401 -14.19 -1.73 -16.34
N SER A 402 -13.36 -2.76 -16.36
CA SER A 402 -12.23 -2.97 -17.26
C SER A 402 -11.88 -4.46 -17.28
N GLN A 403 -11.03 -4.88 -18.22
CA GLN A 403 -10.46 -6.22 -18.17
C GLN A 403 -9.44 -6.29 -17.01
N PRO A 404 -9.54 -7.29 -16.11
CA PRO A 404 -8.58 -7.45 -15.03
C PRO A 404 -7.17 -7.72 -15.56
N GLU A 405 -6.16 -7.00 -15.05
CA GLU A 405 -4.75 -7.19 -15.41
C GLU A 405 -3.90 -7.68 -14.24
N MET A 406 -4.37 -7.44 -13.01
CA MET A 406 -3.79 -7.95 -11.76
C MET A 406 -4.82 -8.78 -11.00
N ASN A 407 -4.63 -8.97 -9.71
CA ASN A 407 -5.54 -9.73 -8.85
C ASN A 407 -6.74 -8.89 -8.35
N LEU A 408 -7.27 -8.01 -9.19
CA LEU A 408 -8.34 -7.09 -8.84
C LEU A 408 -9.41 -7.10 -9.91
N VAL A 409 -10.67 -7.21 -9.49
CA VAL A 409 -11.84 -7.18 -10.38
C VAL A 409 -12.78 -6.07 -9.91
N CYS A 410 -13.02 -5.10 -10.78
CA CYS A 410 -14.00 -4.06 -10.58
C CYS A 410 -15.21 -4.33 -11.45
N PHE A 411 -16.38 -4.50 -10.83
CA PHE A 411 -17.62 -4.89 -11.52
C PHE A 411 -18.83 -4.24 -10.89
N ARG A 412 -19.98 -4.33 -11.54
CA ARG A 412 -21.26 -3.87 -10.98
C ARG A 412 -22.42 -4.74 -11.42
N LEU A 413 -23.48 -4.72 -10.63
CA LEU A 413 -24.80 -5.18 -11.01
C LEU A 413 -25.49 -4.07 -11.83
N ALA A 414 -25.85 -4.38 -13.07
CA ALA A 414 -26.38 -3.47 -14.08
C ALA A 414 -27.45 -4.17 -14.95
N PRO A 415 -28.57 -4.65 -14.35
CA PRO A 415 -29.59 -5.41 -15.07
C PRO A 415 -30.38 -4.48 -16.02
N ASP A 416 -30.68 -4.97 -17.23
CA ASP A 416 -31.38 -4.21 -18.28
C ASP A 416 -32.80 -3.75 -17.85
N GLN A 417 -33.44 -4.51 -16.93
CA GLN A 417 -34.79 -4.23 -16.45
C GLN A 417 -34.87 -3.06 -15.45
N ILE A 418 -33.71 -2.60 -14.91
CA ILE A 418 -33.64 -1.53 -13.92
C ILE A 418 -33.00 -0.30 -14.55
N ASP A 419 -33.65 0.85 -14.37
CA ASP A 419 -33.12 2.13 -14.85
C ASP A 419 -31.71 2.38 -14.29
N PRO A 420 -30.74 2.77 -15.14
CA PRO A 420 -29.34 3.01 -14.72
C PRO A 420 -29.17 3.98 -13.55
N SER A 421 -30.11 4.91 -13.33
CA SER A 421 -30.07 5.83 -12.18
C SER A 421 -30.22 5.12 -10.82
N HIS A 422 -30.73 3.91 -10.79
CA HIS A 422 -30.90 3.09 -9.58
C HIS A 422 -29.75 2.11 -9.33
N TRP A 423 -28.84 1.90 -10.28
CA TRP A 423 -27.76 0.92 -10.13
C TRP A 423 -26.82 1.21 -8.96
N ASP A 424 -26.53 2.48 -8.66
CA ASP A 424 -25.69 2.86 -7.52
C ASP A 424 -26.31 2.43 -6.17
N ALA A 425 -27.62 2.59 -6.02
CA ALA A 425 -28.35 2.16 -4.83
C ALA A 425 -28.43 0.62 -4.74
N LEU A 426 -28.66 -0.05 -5.87
CA LEU A 426 -28.72 -1.51 -5.97
C LEU A 426 -27.38 -2.15 -5.61
N ASN A 427 -26.28 -1.61 -6.12
CA ASN A 427 -24.93 -2.10 -5.79
C ASN A 427 -24.57 -1.88 -4.30
N ALA A 428 -25.05 -0.78 -3.70
CA ALA A 428 -24.88 -0.56 -2.26
C ALA A 428 -25.73 -1.54 -1.42
N GLN A 429 -26.90 -1.95 -1.90
CA GLN A 429 -27.71 -2.99 -1.26
C GLN A 429 -27.05 -4.36 -1.38
N LEU A 430 -26.55 -4.70 -2.56
CA LEU A 430 -25.81 -5.94 -2.79
C LEU A 430 -24.59 -6.05 -1.88
N GLN A 431 -23.78 -4.99 -1.74
CA GLN A 431 -22.63 -4.97 -0.84
C GLN A 431 -23.02 -5.33 0.59
N ARG A 432 -24.11 -4.73 1.12
CA ARG A 432 -24.61 -5.03 2.49
C ARG A 432 -25.14 -6.45 2.60
N TYR A 433 -25.86 -6.92 1.58
CA TYR A 433 -26.39 -8.30 1.53
C TYR A 433 -25.26 -9.35 1.61
N LEU A 434 -24.15 -9.12 0.93
CA LEU A 434 -23.02 -10.04 0.91
C LEU A 434 -22.33 -10.18 2.27
N LEU A 435 -22.43 -9.17 3.14
CA LEU A 435 -21.91 -9.22 4.51
C LEU A 435 -22.80 -10.03 5.48
N SER A 436 -24.04 -10.40 5.08
CA SER A 436 -24.99 -11.11 5.91
C SER A 436 -25.20 -12.58 5.45
N PRO A 437 -25.32 -13.53 6.38
CA PRO A 437 -25.05 -13.43 7.81
C PRO A 437 -23.55 -13.20 8.10
N PRO A 438 -23.18 -12.71 9.27
CA PRO A 438 -21.78 -12.44 9.64
C PRO A 438 -21.02 -13.73 10.04
N ASP A 439 -20.91 -14.66 9.12
CA ASP A 439 -20.29 -15.97 9.27
C ASP A 439 -19.26 -16.23 8.16
N ARG A 440 -18.77 -17.47 8.07
CA ARG A 440 -17.80 -17.91 7.06
C ARG A 440 -18.19 -17.65 5.60
N THR A 441 -19.47 -17.36 5.32
CA THR A 441 -19.99 -17.08 3.97
C THR A 441 -20.10 -15.57 3.71
N ALA A 442 -19.83 -14.73 4.72
CA ALA A 442 -19.82 -13.29 4.55
C ALA A 442 -18.67 -12.86 3.63
N VAL A 443 -18.94 -11.93 2.73
CA VAL A 443 -17.91 -11.37 1.84
C VAL A 443 -17.99 -9.85 1.88
N PHE A 444 -16.85 -9.23 2.12
CA PHE A 444 -16.68 -7.79 2.03
C PHE A 444 -16.04 -7.42 0.69
N LEU A 445 -16.81 -6.68 -0.12
CA LEU A 445 -16.35 -5.97 -1.32
C LEU A 445 -16.36 -4.47 -1.03
N SER A 446 -15.35 -3.73 -1.48
CA SER A 446 -15.45 -2.27 -1.41
C SER A 446 -16.33 -1.71 -2.53
N LEU A 447 -16.82 -0.48 -2.34
CA LEU A 447 -17.76 0.19 -3.26
C LEU A 447 -17.21 1.57 -3.68
N PRO A 448 -16.10 1.62 -4.44
CA PRO A 448 -15.54 2.88 -4.93
C PRO A 448 -16.46 3.56 -5.96
N THR A 449 -16.29 4.87 -6.08
CA THR A 449 -16.80 5.63 -7.21
C THR A 449 -15.77 5.61 -8.34
N TYR A 450 -16.17 5.15 -9.53
CA TYR A 450 -15.36 5.17 -10.74
C TYR A 450 -16.22 5.66 -11.90
N ARG A 451 -15.72 6.60 -12.69
CA ARG A 451 -16.47 7.27 -13.79
C ARG A 451 -17.85 7.77 -13.32
N ARG A 452 -17.88 8.38 -12.12
CA ARG A 452 -19.07 8.95 -11.45
C ARG A 452 -20.17 7.95 -11.09
N GLN A 453 -19.87 6.65 -11.05
CA GLN A 453 -20.79 5.58 -10.69
C GLN A 453 -20.17 4.68 -9.63
N ARG A 454 -21.00 4.00 -8.84
CA ARG A 454 -20.54 3.04 -7.83
C ARG A 454 -20.28 1.68 -8.45
N TRP A 455 -19.13 1.12 -8.09
CA TRP A 455 -18.68 -0.20 -8.55
C TRP A 455 -18.29 -1.05 -7.35
N LEU A 456 -18.60 -2.33 -7.41
CA LEU A 456 -18.07 -3.31 -6.48
C LEU A 456 -16.64 -3.65 -6.88
N LYS A 457 -15.76 -3.77 -5.90
CA LYS A 457 -14.36 -4.11 -6.15
C LYS A 457 -13.97 -5.31 -5.29
N ALA A 458 -13.48 -6.36 -5.94
CA ALA A 458 -12.82 -7.51 -5.34
C ALA A 458 -11.30 -7.40 -5.54
N VAL A 459 -10.54 -7.65 -4.49
CA VAL A 459 -9.08 -7.75 -4.50
C VAL A 459 -8.73 -9.15 -4.00
N LEU A 460 -8.31 -10.04 -4.90
CA LEU A 460 -8.04 -11.46 -4.61
C LEU A 460 -6.66 -11.60 -3.96
N LEU A 461 -6.50 -10.93 -2.81
CA LEU A 461 -5.25 -10.80 -2.09
C LEU A 461 -5.17 -11.73 -0.87
N ASN A 462 -6.28 -12.09 -0.25
CA ASN A 462 -6.28 -12.92 0.94
C ASN A 462 -5.81 -14.34 0.60
N PRO A 463 -4.75 -14.86 1.23
CA PRO A 463 -4.18 -16.17 0.88
C PRO A 463 -5.10 -17.36 1.23
N TYR A 464 -6.16 -17.14 2.01
CA TYR A 464 -7.16 -18.15 2.37
C TYR A 464 -8.45 -18.07 1.54
N THR A 465 -8.57 -17.08 0.66
CA THR A 465 -9.64 -17.05 -0.35
C THR A 465 -9.38 -18.18 -1.35
N CYS A 466 -10.41 -18.97 -1.66
CA CYS A 466 -10.32 -20.11 -2.57
C CYS A 466 -11.46 -20.12 -3.58
N CYS A 467 -11.44 -21.09 -4.50
CA CYS A 467 -12.49 -21.26 -5.51
C CYS A 467 -13.88 -21.37 -4.89
N GLU A 468 -14.03 -22.12 -3.80
CA GLU A 468 -15.29 -22.29 -3.09
C GLU A 468 -15.83 -20.97 -2.54
N THR A 469 -14.95 -20.09 -2.02
CA THR A 469 -15.34 -18.75 -1.55
C THR A 469 -15.96 -17.92 -2.69
N ILE A 470 -15.38 -18.00 -3.90
CA ILE A 470 -15.88 -17.30 -5.08
C ILE A 470 -17.23 -17.92 -5.54
N GLU A 471 -17.36 -19.23 -5.55
CA GLU A 471 -18.61 -19.93 -5.91
C GLU A 471 -19.74 -19.55 -4.96
N GLN A 472 -19.49 -19.56 -3.65
CA GLN A 472 -20.47 -19.14 -2.62
C GLN A 472 -20.86 -17.67 -2.78
N LEU A 473 -19.89 -16.79 -3.09
CA LEU A 473 -20.15 -15.37 -3.37
C LEU A 473 -21.11 -15.23 -4.56
N PHE A 474 -20.82 -15.87 -5.68
CA PHE A 474 -21.67 -15.75 -6.86
C PHE A 474 -23.04 -16.42 -6.68
N ALA A 475 -23.15 -17.49 -5.90
CA ALA A 475 -24.45 -18.05 -5.52
C ALA A 475 -25.29 -17.08 -4.66
N LYS A 476 -24.65 -16.24 -3.83
CA LYS A 476 -25.34 -15.14 -3.12
C LYS A 476 -25.76 -14.03 -4.08
N ILE A 477 -24.90 -13.64 -5.03
CA ILE A 477 -25.22 -12.64 -6.05
C ILE A 477 -26.42 -13.11 -6.90
N ASP A 478 -26.44 -14.35 -7.33
CA ASP A 478 -27.54 -14.92 -8.15
C ASP A 478 -28.87 -14.89 -7.39
N ARG A 479 -28.87 -15.20 -6.09
CA ARG A 479 -30.07 -15.08 -5.24
C ARG A 479 -30.51 -13.62 -5.12
N PHE A 480 -29.60 -12.72 -4.86
CA PHE A 480 -29.91 -11.30 -4.77
C PHE A 480 -30.52 -10.77 -6.09
N ILE A 481 -29.97 -11.17 -7.23
CA ILE A 481 -30.52 -10.82 -8.55
C ILE A 481 -31.96 -11.32 -8.68
N ALA A 482 -32.21 -12.62 -8.40
CA ALA A 482 -33.55 -13.19 -8.49
C ALA A 482 -34.59 -12.48 -7.62
N ASP A 483 -34.18 -12.06 -6.40
CA ASP A 483 -35.07 -11.39 -5.44
C ASP A 483 -35.33 -9.91 -5.77
N ASN A 484 -34.49 -9.26 -6.58
CA ASN A 484 -34.54 -7.80 -6.78
C ASN A 484 -34.73 -7.35 -8.25
N THR A 485 -34.67 -8.29 -9.21
CA THR A 485 -34.79 -7.98 -10.66
C THR A 485 -35.87 -8.79 -11.37
N GLY A 486 -36.60 -9.68 -10.64
CA GLY A 486 -37.72 -10.49 -11.14
C GLY A 486 -39.04 -9.74 -11.23
#